data_36ae4d8b3dcbdc9d6a7b9d29962f7b18
#
_entry.id   36ae4d8b3dcbdc9d6a7b9d29962f7b18
#
_cell.length_a   1.000
_cell.length_b   1.000
_cell.length_c   1.000
_cell.angle_alpha   90.00
_cell.angle_beta   90.00
_cell.angle_gamma   90.00
#
_symmetry.space_group_name_H-M   'P 1'
#
loop_
_entity.id
_entity.type
_entity.pdbx_description
1 polymer ?
#
loop_
_entity_poly.entity_id
_entity_poly.type
_entity_poly.pdbx_seq_one_letter_code
_entity_poly.pdbx_strand_id
1 'polypeptide(L)'
;IYNRDEDVIYPHVGTQKFSLVTEKDDFYLTASRLVPYKRIDLIVDAFANMLDKKLVVIGSGPDKEKILSKATPNVDVVGYQDFESLKTYMQKAKAFVFAAEEDFGIIVVEAMACGTPVIALNKGGAAESVINSKTGILFPEQTIESVIEAVKNFDPISGSIDYSGIRKHA
;
A
#
# COMPACT_ATOMS: atom_id res chain seq x y z
N ILE A 1 15.25 31.05 -2.86
CA ILE A 1 14.38 30.47 -1.84
C ILE A 1 13.34 31.52 -1.57
N TYR A 2 12.11 31.25 -1.98
CA TYR A 2 10.98 32.17 -1.86
C TYR A 2 10.39 32.00 -0.45
N ASN A 3 10.45 33.06 0.36
CA ASN A 3 9.79 33.12 1.66
C ASN A 3 8.33 33.59 1.40
N ARG A 4 7.44 32.63 1.06
CA ARG A 4 6.02 32.84 0.86
C ARG A 4 5.25 31.86 1.73
N ASP A 5 4.19 32.33 2.36
CA ASP A 5 3.16 31.47 2.92
C ASP A 5 2.38 30.89 1.72
N GLU A 6 2.45 29.57 1.54
CA GLU A 6 1.79 28.87 0.44
C GLU A 6 0.71 27.97 1.01
N ASP A 7 -0.50 28.05 0.42
CA ASP A 7 -1.57 27.11 0.70
C ASP A 7 -1.30 25.80 -0.03
N VAL A 8 -1.32 24.66 0.68
CA VAL A 8 -1.21 23.34 0.08
C VAL A 8 -2.58 22.90 -0.41
N ILE A 9 -2.71 22.69 -1.73
CA ILE A 9 -3.93 22.15 -2.34
C ILE A 9 -3.65 20.70 -2.75
N TYR A 10 -4.27 19.75 -2.04
CA TYR A 10 -4.15 18.32 -2.36
C TYR A 10 -4.93 17.95 -3.62
N PRO A 11 -4.45 16.98 -4.42
CA PRO A 11 -5.20 16.48 -5.58
C PRO A 11 -6.52 15.85 -5.13
N HIS A 12 -7.57 16.06 -5.93
CA HIS A 12 -8.87 15.44 -5.65
C HIS A 12 -8.81 13.91 -5.88
N VAL A 13 -9.17 13.14 -4.87
CA VAL A 13 -9.34 11.69 -4.98
C VAL A 13 -10.83 11.35 -5.00
N GLY A 14 -11.26 10.61 -6.02
CA GLY A 14 -12.66 10.22 -6.19
C GLY A 14 -13.11 9.13 -5.20
N THR A 15 -12.99 9.38 -3.89
CA THR A 15 -13.25 8.39 -2.83
C THR A 15 -14.67 7.80 -2.84
N GLN A 16 -15.65 8.54 -3.42
CA GLN A 16 -17.02 8.05 -3.61
C GLN A 16 -17.14 6.85 -4.56
N LYS A 17 -16.13 6.58 -5.39
CA LYS A 17 -16.09 5.41 -6.28
C LYS A 17 -15.71 4.12 -5.54
N PHE A 18 -15.19 4.26 -4.33
CA PHE A 18 -14.75 3.15 -3.48
C PHE A 18 -15.78 2.92 -2.37
N SER A 19 -16.11 1.68 -2.08
CA SER A 19 -17.02 1.32 -0.99
C SER A 19 -16.26 0.60 0.12
N LEU A 20 -16.67 0.87 1.36
CA LEU A 20 -16.13 0.20 2.54
C LEU A 20 -16.44 -1.30 2.50
N VAL A 21 -15.42 -2.12 2.75
CA VAL A 21 -15.55 -3.54 3.05
C VAL A 21 -14.76 -3.85 4.32
N THR A 22 -15.41 -4.39 5.32
CA THR A 22 -14.80 -4.70 6.62
C THR A 22 -14.31 -6.14 6.72
N GLU A 23 -14.83 -7.02 5.86
CA GLU A 23 -14.39 -8.40 5.78
C GLU A 23 -13.16 -8.49 4.87
N LYS A 24 -12.01 -8.74 5.47
CA LYS A 24 -10.73 -8.82 4.80
C LYS A 24 -10.27 -10.26 4.63
N ASP A 25 -9.68 -10.53 3.47
CA ASP A 25 -9.01 -11.80 3.19
C ASP A 25 -7.55 -11.74 3.69
N ASP A 26 -6.92 -12.88 3.90
CA ASP A 26 -5.56 -12.95 4.45
C ASP A 26 -4.49 -12.83 3.35
N PHE A 27 -4.46 -11.65 2.69
CA PHE A 27 -3.38 -11.29 1.78
C PHE A 27 -3.05 -9.79 1.88
N TYR A 28 -1.80 -9.47 1.60
CA TYR A 28 -1.31 -8.10 1.43
C TYR A 28 -1.37 -7.73 -0.05
N LEU A 29 -1.59 -6.46 -0.35
CA LEU A 29 -1.71 -5.96 -1.71
C LEU A 29 -0.67 -4.86 -1.96
N THR A 30 -0.02 -4.88 -3.11
CA THR A 30 0.64 -3.71 -3.68
C THR A 30 0.22 -3.54 -5.13
N ALA A 31 0.01 -2.30 -5.56
CA ALA A 31 -0.44 -2.01 -6.91
C ALA A 31 0.17 -0.71 -7.42
N SER A 32 0.83 -0.77 -8.57
CA SER A 32 1.37 0.41 -9.24
C SER A 32 1.85 0.08 -10.66
N ARG A 33 2.31 1.12 -11.37
CA ARG A 33 3.19 0.90 -12.51
C ARG A 33 4.51 0.29 -12.02
N LEU A 34 4.96 -0.81 -12.65
CA LEU A 34 6.18 -1.53 -12.25
C LEU A 34 7.42 -0.81 -12.83
N VAL A 35 7.87 0.22 -12.11
CA VAL A 35 9.03 1.06 -12.44
C VAL A 35 9.93 1.21 -11.20
N PRO A 36 11.24 1.51 -11.37
CA PRO A 36 12.22 1.45 -10.28
C PRO A 36 11.86 2.28 -9.03
N TYR A 37 11.37 3.51 -9.20
CA TYR A 37 11.10 4.40 -8.07
C TYR A 37 9.88 3.96 -7.22
N LYS A 38 9.00 3.11 -7.76
CA LYS A 38 7.87 2.53 -7.01
C LYS A 38 8.30 1.45 -6.01
N ARG A 39 9.51 0.95 -6.12
CA ARG A 39 10.13 0.01 -5.19
C ARG A 39 9.30 -1.27 -4.94
N ILE A 40 8.58 -1.73 -5.97
CA ILE A 40 7.84 -3.00 -5.87
C ILE A 40 8.80 -4.18 -5.70
N ASP A 41 9.98 -4.10 -6.28
CA ASP A 41 11.06 -5.08 -6.07
C ASP A 41 11.43 -5.24 -4.60
N LEU A 42 11.50 -4.15 -3.84
CA LEU A 42 11.75 -4.16 -2.40
C LEU A 42 10.63 -4.86 -1.61
N ILE A 43 9.36 -4.57 -1.96
CA ILE A 43 8.21 -5.20 -1.32
C ILE A 43 8.24 -6.71 -1.58
N VAL A 44 8.48 -7.13 -2.83
CA VAL A 44 8.57 -8.55 -3.21
C VAL A 44 9.72 -9.24 -2.47
N ASP A 45 10.92 -8.64 -2.41
CA ASP A 45 12.06 -9.16 -1.67
C ASP A 45 11.72 -9.35 -0.17
N ALA A 46 11.00 -8.39 0.44
CA ALA A 46 10.57 -8.50 1.83
C ALA A 46 9.60 -9.68 2.04
N PHE A 47 8.60 -9.84 1.17
CA PHE A 47 7.64 -10.94 1.27
C PHE A 47 8.24 -12.30 0.90
N ALA A 48 9.27 -12.35 0.06
CA ALA A 48 10.03 -13.57 -0.19
C ALA A 48 10.73 -14.09 1.08
N ASN A 49 10.98 -13.24 2.07
CA ASN A 49 11.51 -13.61 3.39
C ASN A 49 10.40 -13.86 4.45
N MET A 50 9.13 -13.81 4.07
CA MET A 50 7.95 -14.06 4.93
C MET A 50 7.00 -15.05 4.25
N LEU A 51 7.42 -16.31 4.09
CA LEU A 51 6.69 -17.31 3.29
C LEU A 51 5.28 -17.64 3.83
N ASP A 52 5.00 -17.30 5.07
CA ASP A 52 3.68 -17.40 5.71
C ASP A 52 2.74 -16.23 5.39
N LYS A 53 3.22 -15.20 4.68
CA LYS A 53 2.45 -14.01 4.30
C LYS A 53 2.21 -13.98 2.80
N LYS A 54 0.95 -13.94 2.38
CA LYS A 54 0.59 -13.85 0.97
C LYS A 54 0.64 -12.40 0.48
N LEU A 55 1.32 -12.15 -0.64
CA LEU A 55 1.35 -10.87 -1.34
C LEU A 55 0.72 -11.01 -2.72
N VAL A 56 -0.17 -10.09 -3.08
CA VAL A 56 -0.65 -9.89 -4.44
C VAL A 56 -0.02 -8.61 -5.00
N VAL A 57 0.58 -8.72 -6.18
CA VAL A 57 1.22 -7.61 -6.90
C VAL A 57 0.43 -7.31 -8.16
N ILE A 58 -0.13 -6.11 -8.24
CA ILE A 58 -0.91 -5.64 -9.40
C ILE A 58 -0.11 -4.57 -10.15
N GLY A 59 -0.08 -4.70 -11.47
CA GLY A 59 0.49 -3.69 -12.35
C GLY A 59 1.27 -4.24 -13.52
N SER A 60 1.76 -3.32 -14.33
CA SER A 60 2.60 -3.61 -15.49
C SER A 60 3.69 -2.54 -15.61
N GLY A 61 4.79 -2.87 -16.26
CA GLY A 61 5.90 -1.95 -16.47
C GLY A 61 7.21 -2.65 -16.79
N PRO A 62 8.27 -1.88 -17.02
CA PRO A 62 9.57 -2.43 -17.43
C PRO A 62 10.20 -3.35 -16.39
N ASP A 63 9.88 -3.19 -15.10
CA ASP A 63 10.45 -4.02 -14.01
C ASP A 63 9.72 -5.36 -13.83
N LYS A 64 8.71 -5.69 -14.68
CA LYS A 64 7.90 -6.90 -14.52
C LYS A 64 8.74 -8.18 -14.46
N GLU A 65 9.66 -8.37 -15.38
CA GLU A 65 10.52 -9.57 -15.43
C GLU A 65 11.44 -9.66 -14.19
N LYS A 66 12.00 -8.53 -13.76
CA LYS A 66 12.79 -8.43 -12.53
C LYS A 66 11.96 -8.83 -11.30
N ILE A 67 10.71 -8.38 -11.21
CA ILE A 67 9.79 -8.70 -10.11
C ILE A 67 9.42 -10.19 -10.14
N LEU A 68 9.07 -10.72 -11.31
CA LEU A 68 8.75 -12.14 -11.48
C LEU A 68 9.92 -13.06 -11.09
N SER A 69 11.17 -12.67 -11.41
CA SER A 69 12.35 -13.47 -11.05
C SER A 69 12.63 -13.55 -9.54
N LYS A 70 12.04 -12.64 -8.75
CA LYS A 70 12.15 -12.58 -7.29
C LYS A 70 10.94 -13.19 -6.56
N ALA A 71 9.83 -13.39 -7.27
CA ALA A 71 8.60 -13.89 -6.68
C ALA A 71 8.75 -15.33 -6.19
N THR A 72 8.38 -15.56 -4.95
CA THR A 72 8.29 -16.87 -4.29
C THR A 72 6.84 -17.37 -4.32
N PRO A 73 6.52 -18.64 -3.98
CA PRO A 73 5.17 -19.18 -4.06
C PRO A 73 4.07 -18.42 -3.31
N ASN A 74 4.44 -17.61 -2.32
CA ASN A 74 3.52 -16.74 -1.58
C ASN A 74 3.32 -15.36 -2.21
N VAL A 75 4.01 -15.04 -3.32
CA VAL A 75 3.90 -13.78 -4.07
C VAL A 75 3.24 -14.03 -5.42
N ASP A 76 2.03 -13.50 -5.60
CA ASP A 76 1.24 -13.64 -6.81
C ASP A 76 1.30 -12.35 -7.65
N VAL A 77 1.96 -12.40 -8.80
CA VAL A 77 2.11 -11.26 -9.72
C VAL A 77 1.04 -11.36 -10.80
N VAL A 78 -0.12 -10.76 -10.56
CA VAL A 78 -1.33 -10.91 -11.40
C VAL A 78 -1.33 -10.01 -12.64
N GLY A 79 -0.37 -9.12 -12.78
CA GLY A 79 -0.29 -8.20 -13.91
C GLY A 79 -1.26 -7.02 -13.81
N TYR A 80 -1.53 -6.37 -14.95
CA TYR A 80 -2.50 -5.25 -15.01
C TYR A 80 -3.91 -5.74 -14.71
N GLN A 81 -4.64 -4.95 -13.92
CA GLN A 81 -6.05 -5.15 -13.63
C GLN A 81 -6.84 -3.90 -14.00
N ASP A 82 -8.09 -4.07 -14.43
CA ASP A 82 -9.00 -2.95 -14.61
C ASP A 82 -9.41 -2.32 -13.26
N PHE A 83 -10.13 -1.20 -13.32
CA PHE A 83 -10.52 -0.45 -12.12
C PHE A 83 -11.39 -1.28 -11.16
N GLU A 84 -12.37 -2.05 -11.66
CA GLU A 84 -13.27 -2.81 -10.80
C GLU A 84 -12.56 -3.99 -10.13
N SER A 85 -11.67 -4.65 -10.85
CA SER A 85 -10.83 -5.71 -10.31
C SER A 85 -9.86 -5.15 -9.25
N LEU A 86 -9.14 -4.06 -9.56
CA LEU A 86 -8.23 -3.41 -8.60
C LEU A 86 -8.97 -2.97 -7.34
N LYS A 87 -10.15 -2.35 -7.49
CA LYS A 87 -11.00 -1.96 -6.35
C LYS A 87 -11.38 -3.17 -5.49
N THR A 88 -11.74 -4.29 -6.11
CA THR A 88 -12.07 -5.53 -5.40
C THR A 88 -10.87 -6.04 -4.60
N TYR A 89 -9.68 -6.05 -5.18
CA TYR A 89 -8.46 -6.41 -4.45
C TYR A 89 -8.19 -5.46 -3.28
N MET A 90 -8.34 -4.14 -3.48
CA MET A 90 -8.18 -3.16 -2.40
C MET A 90 -9.19 -3.39 -1.27
N GLN A 91 -10.45 -3.67 -1.59
CA GLN A 91 -11.50 -3.92 -0.61
C GLN A 91 -11.23 -5.17 0.23
N LYS A 92 -10.66 -6.20 -0.37
CA LYS A 92 -10.44 -7.50 0.27
C LYS A 92 -9.09 -7.65 0.95
N ALA A 93 -8.10 -6.86 0.57
CA ALA A 93 -6.77 -6.95 1.14
C ALA A 93 -6.75 -6.68 2.65
N LYS A 94 -5.95 -7.46 3.39
CA LYS A 94 -5.64 -7.28 4.80
C LYS A 94 -4.97 -5.94 5.06
N ALA A 95 -4.00 -5.57 4.21
CA ALA A 95 -3.38 -4.26 4.15
C ALA A 95 -2.81 -3.98 2.75
N PHE A 96 -2.68 -2.68 2.43
CA PHE A 96 -2.00 -2.20 1.23
C PHE A 96 -0.57 -1.80 1.58
N VAL A 97 0.43 -2.29 0.82
CA VAL A 97 1.86 -2.02 1.07
C VAL A 97 2.39 -1.03 0.03
N PHE A 98 3.01 0.05 0.49
CA PHE A 98 3.47 1.15 -0.35
C PHE A 98 4.88 1.61 0.05
N ALA A 99 5.87 1.36 -0.81
CA ALA A 99 7.28 1.65 -0.53
C ALA A 99 7.85 2.83 -1.35
N ALA A 100 7.04 3.47 -2.19
CA ALA A 100 7.48 4.62 -2.98
C ALA A 100 7.59 5.89 -2.13
N GLU A 101 8.53 6.75 -2.47
CA GLU A 101 8.56 8.14 -2.05
C GLU A 101 7.91 8.98 -3.16
N GLU A 102 6.73 9.53 -2.89
CA GLU A 102 5.92 10.31 -3.84
C GLU A 102 5.31 11.53 -3.17
N ASP A 103 5.01 12.54 -3.98
CA ASP A 103 4.46 13.81 -3.49
C ASP A 103 3.11 13.65 -2.80
N PHE A 104 2.23 12.76 -3.31
CA PHE A 104 0.91 12.52 -2.71
C PHE A 104 0.57 11.03 -2.50
N GLY A 105 0.71 10.18 -3.52
CA GLY A 105 0.36 8.76 -3.43
C GLY A 105 -1.16 8.51 -3.46
N ILE A 106 -1.85 8.94 -4.52
CA ILE A 106 -3.32 8.79 -4.70
C ILE A 106 -3.80 7.37 -4.33
N ILE A 107 -3.08 6.34 -4.74
CA ILE A 107 -3.45 4.93 -4.51
C ILE A 107 -3.50 4.56 -3.01
N VAL A 108 -2.76 5.26 -2.15
CA VAL A 108 -2.82 5.10 -0.69
C VAL A 108 -4.19 5.55 -0.19
N VAL A 109 -4.66 6.71 -0.63
CA VAL A 109 -5.98 7.25 -0.26
C VAL A 109 -7.10 6.39 -0.85
N GLU A 110 -6.95 5.85 -2.06
CA GLU A 110 -7.91 4.92 -2.67
C GLU A 110 -8.05 3.62 -1.87
N ALA A 111 -6.94 3.05 -1.39
CA ALA A 111 -6.96 1.88 -0.51
C ALA A 111 -7.66 2.20 0.83
N MET A 112 -7.35 3.35 1.43
CA MET A 112 -8.00 3.82 2.66
C MET A 112 -9.50 4.08 2.45
N ALA A 113 -9.92 4.58 1.28
CA ALA A 113 -11.32 4.74 0.92
C ALA A 113 -12.10 3.42 0.84
N CYS A 114 -11.40 2.29 0.63
CA CYS A 114 -11.96 0.94 0.77
C CYS A 114 -12.00 0.46 2.25
N GLY A 115 -11.53 1.25 3.20
CA GLY A 115 -11.32 0.85 4.58
C GLY A 115 -10.07 -0.01 4.77
N THR A 116 -9.18 -0.07 3.79
CA THR A 116 -7.98 -0.93 3.85
C THR A 116 -6.84 -0.17 4.49
N PRO A 117 -6.26 -0.70 5.59
CA PRO A 117 -5.11 -0.09 6.24
C PRO A 117 -3.87 -0.11 5.33
N VAL A 118 -2.96 0.84 5.54
CA VAL A 118 -1.80 1.01 4.69
C VAL A 118 -0.49 0.84 5.47
N ILE A 119 0.41 0.02 4.95
CA ILE A 119 1.79 -0.09 5.43
C ILE A 119 2.66 0.71 4.45
N ALA A 120 3.17 1.87 4.87
CA ALA A 120 3.82 2.79 3.95
C ALA A 120 5.18 3.29 4.45
N LEU A 121 6.01 3.72 3.50
CA LEU A 121 7.22 4.47 3.80
C LEU A 121 6.85 5.80 4.49
N ASN A 122 7.53 6.11 5.58
CA ASN A 122 7.35 7.37 6.33
C ASN A 122 8.04 8.55 5.62
N LYS A 123 7.68 8.77 4.34
CA LYS A 123 8.18 9.88 3.51
C LYS A 123 7.13 10.28 2.47
N GLY A 124 7.20 11.54 2.03
CA GLY A 124 6.28 12.08 1.04
C GLY A 124 4.82 12.05 1.49
N GLY A 125 3.88 12.09 0.56
CA GLY A 125 2.45 12.18 0.84
C GLY A 125 1.86 10.99 1.60
N ALA A 126 2.47 9.81 1.53
CA ALA A 126 2.02 8.68 2.33
C ALA A 126 2.21 8.91 3.84
N ALA A 127 3.28 9.62 4.23
CA ALA A 127 3.52 10.00 5.62
C ALA A 127 2.51 11.03 6.16
N GLU A 128 1.90 11.83 5.27
CA GLU A 128 0.84 12.77 5.63
C GLU A 128 -0.53 12.10 5.70
N SER A 129 -0.78 11.13 4.81
CA SER A 129 -2.07 10.45 4.69
C SER A 129 -2.26 9.35 5.74
N VAL A 130 -1.20 8.63 6.14
CA VAL A 130 -1.29 7.48 7.04
C VAL A 130 -1.04 7.91 8.49
N ILE A 131 -2.01 7.66 9.37
CA ILE A 131 -1.87 7.85 10.82
C ILE A 131 -1.36 6.55 11.43
N ASN A 132 -0.09 6.57 11.87
CA ASN A 132 0.57 5.39 12.43
C ASN A 132 -0.24 4.74 13.56
N SER A 133 -0.37 3.42 13.53
CA SER A 133 -1.15 2.59 14.46
C SER A 133 -2.67 2.84 14.47
N LYS A 134 -3.20 3.74 13.60
CA LYS A 134 -4.64 3.98 13.43
C LYS A 134 -5.14 3.60 12.06
N THR A 135 -4.55 4.18 11.01
CA THR A 135 -4.93 3.87 9.63
C THR A 135 -3.92 2.96 8.92
N GLY A 136 -2.84 2.60 9.63
CA GLY A 136 -1.80 1.72 9.12
C GLY A 136 -0.52 1.79 9.93
N ILE A 137 0.58 1.35 9.33
CA ILE A 137 1.93 1.40 9.91
C ILE A 137 2.86 2.16 8.98
N LEU A 138 3.67 3.04 9.54
CA LEU A 138 4.72 3.75 8.82
C LEU A 138 6.09 3.14 9.12
N PHE A 139 6.86 2.80 8.07
CA PHE A 139 8.24 2.31 8.21
C PHE A 139 9.26 3.38 7.76
N PRO A 140 10.43 3.45 8.45
CA PRO A 140 11.33 4.61 8.30
C PRO A 140 12.18 4.60 7.04
N GLU A 141 12.54 3.42 6.51
CA GLU A 141 13.55 3.30 5.45
C GLU A 141 13.13 2.31 4.36
N GLN A 142 13.56 2.57 3.12
CA GLN A 142 13.37 1.67 1.98
C GLN A 142 14.33 0.47 2.05
N THR A 143 14.23 -0.34 3.10
CA THR A 143 15.00 -1.57 3.30
C THR A 143 14.05 -2.77 3.47
N ILE A 144 14.54 -3.97 3.17
CA ILE A 144 13.80 -5.22 3.33
C ILE A 144 13.40 -5.39 4.80
N GLU A 145 14.31 -5.13 5.71
CA GLU A 145 14.13 -5.26 7.15
C GLU A 145 13.02 -4.33 7.67
N SER A 146 12.99 -3.07 7.20
CA SER A 146 11.96 -2.10 7.59
C SER A 146 10.57 -2.53 7.12
N VAL A 147 10.43 -3.07 5.91
CA VAL A 147 9.15 -3.59 5.42
C VAL A 147 8.71 -4.82 6.22
N ILE A 148 9.62 -5.77 6.48
CA ILE A 148 9.35 -6.97 7.28
C ILE A 148 8.88 -6.58 8.70
N GLU A 149 9.59 -5.66 9.34
CA GLU A 149 9.24 -5.17 10.69
C GLU A 149 7.86 -4.51 10.72
N ALA A 150 7.56 -3.67 9.72
CA ALA A 150 6.26 -3.01 9.61
C ALA A 150 5.11 -4.02 9.43
N VAL A 151 5.28 -5.05 8.60
CA VAL A 151 4.30 -6.13 8.43
C VAL A 151 4.11 -6.91 9.74
N LYS A 152 5.20 -7.25 10.43
CA LYS A 152 5.15 -7.93 11.75
C LYS A 152 4.47 -7.09 12.83
N ASN A 153 4.69 -5.77 12.83
CA ASN A 153 4.05 -4.85 13.78
C ASN A 153 2.57 -4.62 13.45
N PHE A 154 2.18 -4.76 12.18
CA PHE A 154 0.79 -4.64 11.74
C PHE A 154 -0.06 -5.85 12.14
N ASP A 155 0.46 -7.07 12.03
CA ASP A 155 -0.30 -8.31 12.26
C ASP A 155 -1.04 -8.35 13.61
N PRO A 156 -0.41 -8.03 14.77
CA PRO A 156 -1.10 -8.07 16.06
C PRO A 156 -2.25 -7.07 16.19
N ILE A 157 -2.17 -5.94 15.49
CA ILE A 157 -3.20 -4.88 15.56
C ILE A 157 -4.28 -5.03 14.49
N SER A 158 -4.06 -5.86 13.47
CA SER A 158 -4.97 -6.01 12.32
C SER A 158 -6.41 -6.36 12.73
N GLY A 159 -6.59 -7.16 13.78
CA GLY A 159 -7.91 -7.55 14.30
C GLY A 159 -8.65 -6.47 15.08
N SER A 160 -8.00 -5.36 15.45
CA SER A 160 -8.57 -4.24 16.22
C SER A 160 -8.72 -2.95 15.40
N ILE A 161 -8.45 -3.01 14.10
CA ILE A 161 -8.49 -1.83 13.22
C ILE A 161 -9.93 -1.38 12.96
N ASP A 162 -10.17 -0.09 13.12
CA ASP A 162 -11.41 0.57 12.71
C ASP A 162 -11.41 0.90 11.21
N TYR A 163 -11.86 -0.06 10.40
CA TYR A 163 -11.97 0.11 8.94
C TYR A 163 -12.88 1.28 8.53
N SER A 164 -13.94 1.55 9.33
CA SER A 164 -14.84 2.69 9.10
C SER A 164 -14.14 4.01 9.38
N GLY A 165 -13.32 4.05 10.44
CA GLY A 165 -12.47 5.20 10.78
C GLY A 165 -11.43 5.48 9.70
N ILE A 166 -10.80 4.44 9.12
CA ILE A 166 -9.87 4.58 7.99
C ILE A 166 -10.57 5.26 6.80
N ARG A 167 -11.74 4.73 6.39
CA ARG A 167 -12.50 5.31 5.29
C ARG A 167 -12.92 6.75 5.55
N LYS A 168 -13.30 7.08 6.78
CA LYS A 168 -13.71 8.45 7.14
C LYS A 168 -12.54 9.43 7.08
N HIS A 169 -11.33 8.94 7.29
CA HIS A 169 -10.11 9.74 7.24
C HIS A 169 -9.63 9.97 5.79
N ALA A 170 -9.87 9.02 4.86
CA ALA A 170 -9.55 9.14 3.44
C ALA A 170 -10.42 10.21 2.73
#